data_d1735e4c8c0b2f5c4d16f0a6124ab9a4
#
_entry.id   d1735e4c8c0b2f5c4d16f0a6124ab9a4
#
_cell.length_a   1.000
_cell.length_b   1.000
_cell.length_c   1.000
_cell.angle_alpha   90.00
_cell.angle_beta   90.00
_cell.angle_gamma   90.00
#
_symmetry.space_group_name_H-M   'P 1'
#
loop_
_entity.id
_entity.type
_entity.pdbx_description
1 polymer ?
#
loop_
_entity_poly.entity_id
_entity_poly.type
_entity_poly.pdbx_seq_one_letter_code
_entity_poly.pdbx_strand_id
1 'polypeptide(L)'
;MALGGCALLLSACEAPLNLSGVEQELENPIRRTDQIQALAVTDQVQVAVGNAGLVLTRPDDDTEWKRQVLDGAPNLIDVDACPDGSLIALSFERQLWVSDADARQWRKSDLPTPENLLDATCAPDGSYWAVGSFSTLMVSRDGGANWGETSLNEDAMLTSIQFLDQQTAYATGEFGLVVRTDDGGQNWQPLDYIPNDFYPQAAHFRSREQGWVVGLDGMILQTRDGGQSWQTERTPVAAPLYGIADTSAGLFALGENGTVLSRGAERWEQVDAPALPVWLRSAAEQASGELLIAGGNGTLMSLPIQ
;
A
#
# COMPACT_ATOMS: atom_id res chain seq x y z
N MET A 1 9.59 74.29 -25.03
CA MET A 1 10.24 73.18 -24.32
C MET A 1 9.34 71.97 -24.40
N ALA A 2 9.62 71.09 -25.32
CA ALA A 2 8.88 69.81 -25.47
C ALA A 2 9.76 68.67 -24.92
N LEU A 3 9.33 68.02 -23.83
CA LEU A 3 9.96 66.86 -23.29
C LEU A 3 9.43 65.63 -24.06
N GLY A 4 10.29 65.03 -24.86
CA GLY A 4 10.03 63.73 -25.50
C GLY A 4 10.28 62.59 -24.50
N GLY A 5 9.22 61.94 -24.14
CA GLY A 5 9.31 60.66 -23.36
C GLY A 5 9.73 59.48 -24.25
N CYS A 6 10.90 58.92 -24.00
CA CYS A 6 11.38 57.71 -24.67
C CYS A 6 10.79 56.48 -23.94
N ALA A 7 9.79 55.84 -24.54
CA ALA A 7 9.27 54.56 -24.05
C ALA A 7 10.22 53.42 -24.46
N LEU A 8 10.98 52.88 -23.50
CA LEU A 8 11.75 51.67 -23.68
C LEU A 8 10.79 50.47 -23.69
N LEU A 9 10.56 49.90 -24.85
CA LEU A 9 9.93 48.58 -25.04
C LEU A 9 10.94 47.52 -24.62
N LEU A 10 10.79 47.00 -23.41
CA LEU A 10 11.46 45.78 -22.99
C LEU A 10 10.78 44.58 -23.69
N SER A 11 11.30 44.19 -24.84
CA SER A 11 10.97 42.89 -25.42
C SER A 11 11.71 41.82 -24.59
N ALA A 12 11.01 41.20 -23.64
CA ALA A 12 11.49 39.98 -23.03
C ALA A 12 11.51 38.91 -24.12
N CYS A 13 12.71 38.53 -24.58
CA CYS A 13 12.90 37.32 -25.37
C CYS A 13 12.69 36.13 -24.45
N GLU A 14 11.47 35.64 -24.36
CA GLU A 14 11.23 34.28 -23.83
C GLU A 14 11.78 33.29 -24.88
N ALA A 15 12.87 32.61 -24.52
CA ALA A 15 13.35 31.50 -25.33
C ALA A 15 12.24 30.43 -25.38
N PRO A 16 11.96 29.82 -26.55
CA PRO A 16 10.97 28.75 -26.66
C PRO A 16 11.36 27.61 -25.73
N LEU A 17 10.42 27.21 -24.88
CA LEU A 17 10.62 26.10 -23.95
C LEU A 17 10.85 24.81 -24.74
N ASN A 18 11.96 24.13 -24.48
CA ASN A 18 12.20 22.82 -25.07
C ASN A 18 11.53 21.76 -24.19
N LEU A 19 10.42 21.20 -24.64
CA LEU A 19 9.62 20.19 -23.94
C LEU A 19 9.91 18.76 -24.37
N SER A 20 10.87 18.52 -25.27
CA SER A 20 11.15 17.18 -25.81
C SER A 20 11.43 16.13 -24.73
N GLY A 21 12.13 16.49 -23.66
CA GLY A 21 12.38 15.61 -22.53
C GLY A 21 11.10 15.29 -21.72
N VAL A 22 10.17 16.22 -21.65
CA VAL A 22 8.86 16.00 -21.01
C VAL A 22 7.99 15.08 -21.87
N GLU A 23 7.99 15.29 -23.18
CA GLU A 23 7.25 14.45 -24.14
C GLU A 23 7.75 13.01 -24.10
N GLN A 24 9.06 12.79 -24.07
CA GLN A 24 9.65 11.46 -23.92
C GLN A 24 9.27 10.79 -22.59
N GLU A 25 9.28 11.54 -21.48
CA GLU A 25 8.89 11.00 -20.17
C GLU A 25 7.39 10.62 -20.14
N LEU A 26 6.55 11.34 -20.88
CA LEU A 26 5.12 11.05 -20.97
C LEU A 26 4.82 9.76 -21.77
N GLU A 27 5.72 9.29 -22.62
CA GLU A 27 5.60 8.03 -23.35
C GLU A 27 5.93 6.82 -22.45
N ASN A 28 6.70 7.02 -21.37
CA ASN A 28 7.05 5.94 -20.47
C ASN A 28 5.82 5.48 -19.64
N PRO A 29 5.58 4.16 -19.52
CA PRO A 29 4.52 3.65 -18.67
C PRO A 29 4.78 3.97 -17.19
N ILE A 30 6.04 3.93 -16.73
CA ILE A 30 6.46 4.28 -15.38
C ILE A 30 7.25 5.58 -15.44
N ARG A 31 6.85 6.57 -14.65
CA ARG A 31 7.41 7.93 -14.67
C ARG A 31 8.02 8.30 -13.33
N ARG A 32 9.05 9.13 -13.36
CA ARG A 32 9.70 9.63 -12.11
C ARG A 32 8.79 10.44 -11.20
N THR A 33 7.65 10.90 -11.69
CA THR A 33 6.64 11.60 -10.91
C THR A 33 5.67 10.66 -10.22
N ASP A 34 5.68 9.39 -10.54
CA ASP A 34 4.76 8.41 -9.97
C ASP A 34 5.13 8.13 -8.52
N GLN A 35 4.10 8.06 -7.68
CA GLN A 35 4.19 7.64 -6.30
C GLN A 35 3.40 6.34 -6.19
N ILE A 36 4.09 5.22 -6.28
CA ILE A 36 3.46 3.90 -6.28
C ILE A 36 3.25 3.47 -4.84
N GLN A 37 1.99 3.30 -4.44
CA GLN A 37 1.60 3.08 -3.05
C GLN A 37 1.47 1.60 -2.69
N ALA A 38 0.94 0.78 -3.60
CA ALA A 38 0.67 -0.61 -3.33
C ALA A 38 0.82 -1.49 -4.57
N LEU A 39 1.05 -2.78 -4.33
CA LEU A 39 1.20 -3.86 -5.32
C LEU A 39 0.24 -4.99 -4.99
N ALA A 40 -0.34 -5.59 -6.04
CA ALA A 40 -0.97 -6.90 -5.97
C ALA A 40 -0.45 -7.78 -7.11
N VAL A 41 -0.23 -9.06 -6.82
CA VAL A 41 0.19 -10.07 -7.79
C VAL A 41 -0.82 -11.21 -7.73
N THR A 42 -1.38 -11.55 -8.88
CA THR A 42 -2.27 -12.69 -9.07
C THR A 42 -1.64 -13.68 -10.05
N ASP A 43 -2.29 -14.80 -10.30
CA ASP A 43 -1.85 -15.78 -11.31
C ASP A 43 -1.97 -15.25 -12.76
N GLN A 44 -2.58 -14.08 -12.97
CA GLN A 44 -2.84 -13.53 -14.31
C GLN A 44 -2.14 -12.21 -14.56
N VAL A 45 -2.02 -11.37 -13.54
CA VAL A 45 -1.56 -10.00 -13.68
C VAL A 45 -0.87 -9.50 -12.43
N GLN A 46 0.13 -8.67 -12.63
CA GLN A 46 0.77 -7.86 -11.62
C GLN A 46 0.22 -6.44 -11.74
N VAL A 47 -0.18 -5.87 -10.62
CA VAL A 47 -0.81 -4.54 -10.57
C VAL A 47 -0.06 -3.66 -9.59
N ALA A 48 0.22 -2.43 -10.00
CA ALA A 48 0.73 -1.39 -9.11
C ALA A 48 -0.17 -0.16 -9.19
N VAL A 49 -0.53 0.40 -8.06
CA VAL A 49 -1.41 1.57 -7.98
C VAL A 49 -0.74 2.75 -7.30
N GLY A 50 -1.19 3.96 -7.61
CA GLY A 50 -0.59 5.15 -7.01
C GLY A 50 -1.37 6.44 -7.25
N ASN A 51 -0.68 7.56 -7.09
CA ASN A 51 -1.25 8.89 -7.20
C ASN A 51 -1.82 9.20 -8.59
N ALA A 52 -2.73 10.17 -8.66
CA ALA A 52 -3.33 10.68 -9.90
C ALA A 52 -3.97 9.59 -10.78
N GLY A 53 -4.65 8.63 -10.16
CA GLY A 53 -5.37 7.54 -10.84
C GLY A 53 -4.48 6.49 -11.47
N LEU A 54 -3.19 6.47 -11.12
CA LEU A 54 -2.23 5.54 -11.69
C LEU A 54 -2.62 4.09 -11.41
N VAL A 55 -2.77 3.32 -12.48
CA VAL A 55 -2.79 1.85 -12.48
C VAL A 55 -1.77 1.39 -13.52
N LEU A 56 -0.79 0.62 -13.06
CA LEU A 56 0.15 -0.09 -13.91
C LEU A 56 -0.20 -1.56 -13.89
N THR A 57 -0.27 -2.19 -15.05
CA THR A 57 -0.55 -3.63 -15.18
C THR A 57 0.52 -4.30 -16.00
N ARG A 58 0.90 -5.50 -15.60
CA ARG A 58 1.77 -6.38 -16.37
C ARG A 58 1.22 -7.80 -16.30
N PRO A 59 0.63 -8.34 -17.38
CA PRO A 59 0.27 -9.75 -17.47
C PRO A 59 1.49 -10.65 -17.23
N ASP A 60 1.29 -11.84 -16.65
CA ASP A 60 2.39 -12.76 -16.33
C ASP A 60 3.18 -13.23 -17.56
N ASP A 61 2.55 -13.23 -18.72
CA ASP A 61 3.16 -13.59 -20.01
C ASP A 61 3.79 -12.39 -20.74
N ASP A 62 3.75 -11.18 -20.19
CA ASP A 62 4.26 -9.94 -20.78
C ASP A 62 5.47 -9.41 -19.98
N THR A 63 6.37 -8.75 -20.68
CA THR A 63 7.56 -8.12 -20.08
C THR A 63 7.38 -6.63 -19.82
N GLU A 64 6.33 -6.01 -20.41
CA GLU A 64 6.13 -4.57 -20.40
C GLU A 64 4.96 -4.16 -19.50
N TRP A 65 5.20 -3.14 -18.69
CA TRP A 65 4.15 -2.49 -17.94
C TRP A 65 3.26 -1.63 -18.84
N LYS A 66 1.96 -1.70 -18.64
CA LYS A 66 0.95 -0.87 -19.31
C LYS A 66 0.37 0.11 -18.31
N ARG A 67 0.25 1.37 -18.74
CA ARG A 67 -0.28 2.46 -17.92
C ARG A 67 -1.74 2.71 -18.25
N GLN A 68 -2.56 2.79 -17.23
CA GLN A 68 -3.92 3.30 -17.25
C GLN A 68 -4.05 4.43 -16.23
N VAL A 69 -4.96 5.36 -16.47
CA VAL A 69 -5.35 6.39 -15.50
C VAL A 69 -6.84 6.26 -15.28
N LEU A 70 -7.26 6.08 -14.04
CA LEU A 70 -8.68 5.98 -13.70
C LEU A 70 -9.37 7.33 -13.81
N ASP A 71 -10.67 7.30 -14.12
CA ASP A 71 -11.49 8.50 -14.28
C ASP A 71 -11.52 9.31 -12.97
N GLY A 72 -11.30 10.64 -13.11
CA GLY A 72 -11.23 11.55 -11.97
C GLY A 72 -9.86 11.54 -11.28
N ALA A 73 -8.90 10.75 -11.76
CA ALA A 73 -7.51 10.70 -11.27
C ALA A 73 -7.41 10.57 -9.74
N PRO A 74 -8.08 9.57 -9.09
CA PRO A 74 -8.04 9.39 -7.65
C PRO A 74 -6.62 9.10 -7.15
N ASN A 75 -6.35 9.44 -5.89
CA ASN A 75 -5.11 9.02 -5.26
C ASN A 75 -5.28 7.64 -4.66
N LEU A 76 -4.90 6.61 -5.42
CA LEU A 76 -4.94 5.22 -4.97
C LEU A 76 -3.84 4.99 -3.94
N ILE A 77 -4.21 4.43 -2.80
CA ILE A 77 -3.32 4.24 -1.64
C ILE A 77 -3.10 2.78 -1.30
N ASP A 78 -3.99 1.89 -1.79
CA ASP A 78 -3.89 0.46 -1.55
C ASP A 78 -4.52 -0.35 -2.69
N VAL A 79 -4.10 -1.62 -2.84
CA VAL A 79 -4.67 -2.59 -3.78
C VAL A 79 -4.51 -4.01 -3.23
N ASP A 80 -5.60 -4.79 -3.32
CA ASP A 80 -5.60 -6.19 -2.90
C ASP A 80 -6.29 -7.10 -3.94
N ALA A 81 -5.89 -8.36 -3.96
CA ALA A 81 -6.43 -9.39 -4.84
C ALA A 81 -7.55 -10.17 -4.15
N CYS A 82 -8.67 -10.32 -4.85
CA CYS A 82 -9.80 -11.09 -4.36
C CYS A 82 -9.69 -12.60 -4.68
N PRO A 83 -10.37 -13.47 -3.92
CA PRO A 83 -10.34 -14.91 -4.15
C PRO A 83 -10.85 -15.36 -5.52
N ASP A 84 -11.66 -14.54 -6.19
CA ASP A 84 -12.18 -14.79 -7.54
C ASP A 84 -11.25 -14.28 -8.65
N GLY A 85 -10.08 -13.73 -8.27
CA GLY A 85 -9.08 -13.15 -9.16
C GLY A 85 -9.33 -11.70 -9.54
N SER A 86 -10.47 -11.10 -9.16
CA SER A 86 -10.67 -9.66 -9.28
C SER A 86 -9.78 -8.88 -8.31
N LEU A 87 -9.67 -7.57 -8.49
CA LEU A 87 -8.90 -6.74 -7.57
C LEU A 87 -9.75 -5.60 -7.02
N ILE A 88 -9.38 -5.16 -5.83
CA ILE A 88 -9.91 -3.94 -5.23
C ILE A 88 -8.78 -2.94 -5.02
N ALA A 89 -9.05 -1.66 -5.18
CA ALA A 89 -8.12 -0.59 -4.86
C ALA A 89 -8.82 0.51 -4.07
N LEU A 90 -8.21 0.96 -2.98
CA LEU A 90 -8.73 2.03 -2.15
C LEU A 90 -8.13 3.37 -2.57
N SER A 91 -8.96 4.40 -2.64
CA SER A 91 -8.48 5.77 -2.84
C SER A 91 -8.63 6.62 -1.58
N PHE A 92 -7.74 7.62 -1.46
CA PHE A 92 -7.79 8.63 -0.39
C PHE A 92 -9.12 9.42 -0.39
N GLU A 93 -9.81 9.50 -1.53
CA GLU A 93 -11.11 10.15 -1.71
C GLU A 93 -12.28 9.29 -1.21
N ARG A 94 -12.02 8.22 -0.44
CA ARG A 94 -13.02 7.28 0.08
C ARG A 94 -13.81 6.58 -1.01
N GLN A 95 -13.09 6.03 -1.97
CA GLN A 95 -13.66 5.24 -3.06
C GLN A 95 -12.98 3.88 -3.08
N LEU A 96 -13.76 2.83 -3.16
CA LEU A 96 -13.25 1.51 -3.52
C LEU A 96 -13.46 1.28 -5.02
N TRP A 97 -12.39 1.01 -5.71
CA TRP A 97 -12.37 0.65 -7.11
C TRP A 97 -12.27 -0.86 -7.23
N VAL A 98 -13.13 -1.47 -8.04
CA VAL A 98 -13.19 -2.91 -8.23
C VAL A 98 -12.93 -3.21 -9.69
N SER A 99 -12.00 -4.12 -9.98
CA SER A 99 -11.66 -4.51 -11.34
C SER A 99 -12.10 -5.93 -11.69
N ASP A 100 -12.00 -6.24 -12.99
CA ASP A 100 -11.92 -7.62 -13.47
C ASP A 100 -10.53 -8.24 -13.18
N ALA A 101 -10.39 -9.54 -13.41
CA ALA A 101 -9.15 -10.27 -13.12
C ALA A 101 -7.96 -9.81 -13.98
N ASP A 102 -8.21 -9.17 -15.12
CA ASP A 102 -7.18 -8.60 -16.00
C ASP A 102 -6.77 -7.18 -15.60
N ALA A 103 -7.40 -6.59 -14.58
CA ALA A 103 -7.23 -5.20 -14.13
C ALA A 103 -7.45 -4.14 -15.23
N ARG A 104 -8.29 -4.44 -16.23
CA ARG A 104 -8.52 -3.56 -17.38
C ARG A 104 -9.72 -2.65 -17.20
N GLN A 105 -10.76 -3.14 -16.55
CA GLN A 105 -11.98 -2.41 -16.32
C GLN A 105 -12.17 -2.19 -14.83
N TRP A 106 -12.28 -0.94 -14.44
CA TRP A 106 -12.46 -0.55 -13.05
C TRP A 106 -13.80 0.16 -12.89
N ARG A 107 -14.55 -0.24 -11.89
CA ARG A 107 -15.77 0.45 -11.45
C ARG A 107 -15.60 0.96 -10.04
N LYS A 108 -16.10 2.15 -9.78
CA LYS A 108 -15.99 2.77 -8.48
C LYS A 108 -17.23 2.53 -7.62
N SER A 109 -17.00 2.40 -6.32
CA SER A 109 -18.02 2.44 -5.27
C SER A 109 -17.62 3.49 -4.26
N ASP A 110 -18.48 4.47 -4.00
CA ASP A 110 -18.24 5.49 -2.99
C ASP A 110 -18.50 4.88 -1.59
N LEU A 111 -17.58 5.09 -0.66
CA LEU A 111 -17.69 4.62 0.72
C LEU A 111 -18.47 5.67 1.54
N PRO A 112 -19.65 5.33 2.07
CA PRO A 112 -20.55 6.28 2.72
C PRO A 112 -20.14 6.60 4.17
N THR A 113 -18.90 7.02 4.36
CA THR A 113 -18.35 7.43 5.65
C THR A 113 -17.66 8.79 5.55
N PRO A 114 -17.68 9.64 6.57
CA PRO A 114 -16.86 10.85 6.62
C PRO A 114 -15.39 10.54 6.91
N GLU A 115 -15.08 9.33 7.37
CA GLU A 115 -13.78 8.96 7.89
C GLU A 115 -12.76 8.71 6.79
N ASN A 116 -11.49 8.97 7.08
CA ASN A 116 -10.40 8.62 6.17
C ASN A 116 -10.09 7.13 6.32
N LEU A 117 -10.08 6.42 5.20
CA LEU A 117 -9.73 5.01 5.15
C LEU A 117 -8.29 4.86 4.65
N LEU A 118 -7.55 3.91 5.19
CA LEU A 118 -6.11 3.76 4.96
C LEU A 118 -5.71 2.43 4.33
N ASP A 119 -6.50 1.39 4.55
CA ASP A 119 -6.19 0.04 4.10
C ASP A 119 -7.47 -0.69 3.72
N ALA A 120 -7.41 -1.58 2.74
CA ALA A 120 -8.54 -2.37 2.29
C ALA A 120 -8.11 -3.78 1.92
N THR A 121 -8.98 -4.74 2.19
CA THR A 121 -8.74 -6.14 1.84
C THR A 121 -9.99 -6.83 1.31
N CYS A 122 -9.78 -7.82 0.47
CA CYS A 122 -10.80 -8.73 0.01
C CYS A 122 -10.77 -10.00 0.87
N ALA A 123 -11.78 -10.18 1.71
CA ALA A 123 -11.85 -11.34 2.59
C ALA A 123 -12.05 -12.66 1.80
N PRO A 124 -11.70 -13.82 2.37
CA PRO A 124 -11.85 -15.12 1.70
C PRO A 124 -13.28 -15.50 1.34
N ASP A 125 -14.29 -14.84 1.92
CA ASP A 125 -15.71 -14.99 1.54
C ASP A 125 -16.14 -14.07 0.37
N GLY A 126 -15.20 -13.26 -0.15
CA GLY A 126 -15.45 -12.29 -1.22
C GLY A 126 -16.03 -10.96 -0.74
N SER A 127 -16.17 -10.73 0.56
CA SER A 127 -16.54 -9.42 1.10
C SER A 127 -15.38 -8.44 1.06
N TYR A 128 -15.70 -7.17 0.79
CA TYR A 128 -14.72 -6.08 0.78
C TYR A 128 -14.71 -5.39 2.13
N TRP A 129 -13.52 -5.13 2.64
CA TRP A 129 -13.30 -4.45 3.90
C TRP A 129 -12.38 -3.25 3.71
N ALA A 130 -12.62 -2.19 4.48
CA ALA A 130 -11.70 -1.05 4.56
C ALA A 130 -11.69 -0.51 5.98
N VAL A 131 -10.52 -0.03 6.44
CA VAL A 131 -10.31 0.45 7.80
C VAL A 131 -9.66 1.83 7.81
N GLY A 132 -9.85 2.58 8.90
CA GLY A 132 -9.27 3.92 8.99
C GLY A 132 -9.52 4.64 10.31
N SER A 133 -9.76 5.96 10.20
CA SER A 133 -9.90 6.88 11.34
C SER A 133 -10.99 6.46 12.31
N PHE A 134 -10.84 6.81 13.59
CA PHE A 134 -11.76 6.51 14.68
C PHE A 134 -12.12 5.02 14.77
N SER A 135 -11.12 4.16 14.52
CA SER A 135 -11.28 2.69 14.49
C SER A 135 -12.47 2.20 13.65
N THR A 136 -12.72 2.92 12.55
CA THR A 136 -13.80 2.59 11.60
C THR A 136 -13.44 1.37 10.78
N LEU A 137 -14.42 0.45 10.66
CA LEU A 137 -14.38 -0.69 9.74
C LEU A 137 -15.61 -0.62 8.82
N MET A 138 -15.35 -0.57 7.52
CA MET A 138 -16.37 -0.62 6.47
C MET A 138 -16.41 -2.02 5.86
N VAL A 139 -17.60 -2.54 5.60
CA VAL A 139 -17.78 -3.85 4.94
C VAL A 139 -18.85 -3.79 3.87
N SER A 140 -18.56 -4.39 2.71
CA SER A 140 -19.53 -4.72 1.69
C SER A 140 -19.53 -6.22 1.42
N ARG A 141 -20.73 -6.83 1.40
CA ARG A 141 -20.94 -8.25 1.12
C ARG A 141 -21.66 -8.49 -0.21
N ASP A 142 -21.83 -7.44 -1.01
CA ASP A 142 -22.56 -7.45 -2.28
C ASP A 142 -21.79 -6.77 -3.41
N GLY A 143 -20.45 -6.88 -3.35
CA GLY A 143 -19.56 -6.38 -4.37
C GLY A 143 -19.47 -4.85 -4.42
N GLY A 144 -19.63 -4.16 -3.29
CA GLY A 144 -19.54 -2.70 -3.17
C GLY A 144 -20.85 -1.96 -3.45
N ALA A 145 -21.99 -2.66 -3.59
CA ALA A 145 -23.28 -2.01 -3.82
C ALA A 145 -23.84 -1.36 -2.54
N ASN A 146 -23.66 -2.02 -1.41
CA ASN A 146 -24.04 -1.49 -0.10
C ASN A 146 -22.89 -1.68 0.90
N TRP A 147 -22.80 -0.75 1.83
CA TRP A 147 -21.76 -0.73 2.86
C TRP A 147 -22.35 -0.66 4.25
N GLY A 148 -21.84 -1.50 5.15
CA GLY A 148 -22.04 -1.41 6.59
C GLY A 148 -20.84 -0.77 7.25
N GLU A 149 -21.06 0.01 8.30
CA GLU A 149 -20.00 0.63 9.11
C GLU A 149 -20.07 0.11 10.54
N THR A 150 -18.91 -0.19 11.10
CA THR A 150 -18.71 -0.48 12.51
C THR A 150 -17.56 0.39 13.01
N SER A 151 -17.75 1.05 14.16
CA SER A 151 -16.67 1.73 14.88
C SER A 151 -16.48 1.05 16.22
N LEU A 152 -15.23 0.89 16.63
CA LEU A 152 -14.87 0.38 17.96
C LEU A 152 -14.92 1.49 19.02
N ASN A 153 -15.22 2.73 18.60
CA ASN A 153 -15.26 3.93 19.42
C ASN A 153 -13.92 4.27 20.13
N GLU A 154 -12.82 3.85 19.51
CA GLU A 154 -11.48 4.26 19.91
C GLU A 154 -11.03 5.47 19.08
N ASP A 155 -10.46 6.47 19.71
CA ASP A 155 -9.83 7.62 19.04
C ASP A 155 -8.45 7.22 18.51
N ALA A 156 -8.44 6.23 17.64
CA ALA A 156 -7.25 5.67 17.01
C ALA A 156 -7.54 5.34 15.55
N MET A 157 -6.55 5.50 14.70
CA MET A 157 -6.63 5.18 13.28
C MET A 157 -6.17 3.75 13.06
N LEU A 158 -7.00 2.91 12.43
CA LEU A 158 -6.57 1.60 11.95
C LEU A 158 -5.74 1.78 10.67
N THR A 159 -4.55 1.20 10.63
CA THR A 159 -3.58 1.35 9.55
C THR A 159 -3.45 0.11 8.68
N SER A 160 -3.96 -1.04 9.14
CA SER A 160 -3.96 -2.26 8.33
C SER A 160 -5.08 -3.21 8.74
N ILE A 161 -5.56 -4.02 7.78
CA ILE A 161 -6.50 -5.12 7.99
C ILE A 161 -6.06 -6.33 7.16
N GLN A 162 -6.10 -7.52 7.78
CA GLN A 162 -5.76 -8.78 7.11
C GLN A 162 -6.67 -9.91 7.57
N PHE A 163 -7.28 -10.62 6.62
CA PHE A 163 -7.96 -11.88 6.86
C PHE A 163 -6.99 -13.06 6.71
N LEU A 164 -6.96 -13.96 7.69
CA LEU A 164 -6.22 -15.22 7.62
C LEU A 164 -7.07 -16.34 7.01
N ASP A 165 -8.34 -16.31 7.31
CA ASP A 165 -9.35 -17.27 6.84
C ASP A 165 -10.73 -16.61 6.87
N GLN A 166 -11.81 -17.38 6.58
CA GLN A 166 -13.18 -16.85 6.57
C GLN A 166 -13.68 -16.37 7.95
N GLN A 167 -13.00 -16.70 9.04
CA GLN A 167 -13.43 -16.38 10.40
C GLN A 167 -12.48 -15.43 11.10
N THR A 168 -11.18 -15.57 10.85
CA THR A 168 -10.14 -14.87 11.60
C THR A 168 -9.54 -13.73 10.79
N ALA A 169 -9.60 -12.52 11.34
CA ALA A 169 -8.88 -11.36 10.81
C ALA A 169 -8.30 -10.50 11.92
N TYR A 170 -7.29 -9.73 11.59
CA TYR A 170 -6.66 -8.74 12.44
C TYR A 170 -6.73 -7.36 11.78
N ALA A 171 -6.88 -6.32 12.62
CA ALA A 171 -6.56 -4.97 12.21
C ALA A 171 -5.66 -4.33 13.27
N THR A 172 -4.71 -3.52 12.82
CA THR A 172 -3.74 -2.82 13.69
C THR A 172 -3.81 -1.33 13.45
N GLY A 173 -3.42 -0.54 14.45
CA GLY A 173 -3.55 0.90 14.36
C GLY A 173 -2.72 1.68 15.36
N GLU A 174 -2.97 2.99 15.37
CA GLU A 174 -2.31 3.97 16.24
C GLU A 174 -2.32 3.55 17.70
N PHE A 175 -1.32 4.03 18.42
CA PHE A 175 -1.10 3.76 19.85
C PHE A 175 -0.94 2.28 20.18
N GLY A 176 -0.63 1.46 19.17
CA GLY A 176 -0.49 0.01 19.35
C GLY A 176 -1.80 -0.75 19.38
N LEU A 177 -2.90 -0.15 18.96
CA LEU A 177 -4.20 -0.83 18.89
C LEU A 177 -4.11 -2.08 17.99
N VAL A 178 -4.56 -3.19 18.53
CA VAL A 178 -4.75 -4.45 17.81
C VAL A 178 -6.14 -4.95 18.06
N VAL A 179 -6.88 -5.25 17.02
CA VAL A 179 -8.21 -5.84 17.13
C VAL A 179 -8.29 -7.11 16.31
N ARG A 180 -9.09 -8.06 16.77
CA ARG A 180 -9.29 -9.35 16.11
C ARG A 180 -10.76 -9.71 16.01
N THR A 181 -11.12 -10.34 14.93
CA THR A 181 -12.36 -11.10 14.80
C THR A 181 -12.08 -12.60 14.74
N ASP A 182 -13.00 -13.40 15.26
CA ASP A 182 -13.01 -14.85 15.20
C ASP A 182 -14.31 -15.38 14.56
N ASP A 183 -15.12 -14.50 13.95
CA ASP A 183 -16.44 -14.81 13.40
C ASP A 183 -16.70 -14.13 12.04
N GLY A 184 -15.65 -13.85 11.28
CA GLY A 184 -15.74 -13.25 9.94
C GLY A 184 -16.16 -11.78 9.95
N GLY A 185 -15.73 -11.04 11.00
CA GLY A 185 -15.97 -9.62 11.14
C GLY A 185 -17.37 -9.25 11.64
N GLN A 186 -18.14 -10.21 12.19
CA GLN A 186 -19.41 -9.89 12.85
C GLN A 186 -19.17 -9.19 14.19
N ASN A 187 -18.12 -9.61 14.91
CA ASN A 187 -17.67 -8.97 16.13
C ASN A 187 -16.16 -8.79 16.09
N TRP A 188 -15.71 -7.61 16.52
CA TRP A 188 -14.29 -7.28 16.66
C TRP A 188 -13.97 -7.02 18.12
N GLN A 189 -12.87 -7.58 18.59
CA GLN A 189 -12.44 -7.49 19.99
C GLN A 189 -11.05 -6.88 20.07
N PRO A 190 -10.84 -5.83 20.89
CA PRO A 190 -9.51 -5.33 21.15
C PRO A 190 -8.69 -6.40 21.89
N LEU A 191 -7.42 -6.49 21.53
CA LEU A 191 -6.40 -7.28 22.22
C LEU A 191 -5.52 -6.38 23.07
N ASP A 192 -4.47 -6.95 23.67
CA ASP A 192 -3.48 -6.14 24.37
C ASP A 192 -2.73 -5.24 23.36
N TYR A 193 -2.50 -3.99 23.79
CA TYR A 193 -1.84 -3.00 22.95
C TYR A 193 -0.37 -3.37 22.71
N ILE A 194 0.13 -3.08 21.52
CA ILE A 194 1.57 -3.11 21.23
C ILE A 194 2.25 -2.10 22.15
N PRO A 195 3.30 -2.48 22.89
CA PRO A 195 3.90 -1.63 23.92
C PRO A 195 4.52 -0.33 23.35
N ASN A 196 4.66 0.68 24.23
CA ASN A 196 5.30 1.97 23.97
C ASN A 196 4.57 2.86 22.96
N ASP A 197 3.23 2.83 22.96
CA ASP A 197 2.40 3.61 22.04
C ASP A 197 2.87 3.46 20.57
N PHE A 198 3.28 2.24 20.23
CA PHE A 198 3.84 1.94 18.92
C PHE A 198 2.84 2.30 17.81
N TYR A 199 3.34 2.92 16.75
CA TYR A 199 2.55 3.25 15.57
C TYR A 199 2.87 2.25 14.44
N PRO A 200 2.07 1.19 14.24
CA PRO A 200 2.23 0.28 13.12
C PRO A 200 2.00 1.00 11.80
N GLN A 201 2.96 0.96 10.92
CA GLN A 201 2.82 1.42 9.53
C GLN A 201 2.26 0.31 8.64
N ALA A 202 2.61 -0.94 8.94
CA ALA A 202 2.08 -2.14 8.32
C ALA A 202 2.15 -3.32 9.29
N ALA A 203 1.29 -4.31 9.07
CA ALA A 203 1.25 -5.56 9.81
C ALA A 203 1.13 -6.75 8.85
N HIS A 204 1.66 -7.89 9.28
CA HIS A 204 1.42 -9.17 8.60
C HIS A 204 1.27 -10.28 9.64
N PHE A 205 0.19 -11.03 9.57
CA PHE A 205 -0.04 -12.22 10.38
C PHE A 205 0.05 -13.45 9.48
N ARG A 206 1.01 -14.32 9.78
CA ARG A 206 1.20 -15.60 9.07
C ARG A 206 0.24 -16.66 9.56
N SER A 207 -0.14 -16.60 10.82
CA SER A 207 -1.11 -17.48 11.46
C SER A 207 -1.84 -16.75 12.58
N ARG A 208 -2.80 -17.46 13.19
CA ARG A 208 -3.52 -16.95 14.36
C ARG A 208 -2.60 -16.62 15.55
N GLU A 209 -1.46 -17.29 15.68
CA GLU A 209 -0.51 -17.07 16.77
C GLU A 209 0.63 -16.12 16.38
N GLN A 210 1.02 -16.11 15.10
CA GLN A 210 2.25 -15.47 14.67
C GLN A 210 2.00 -14.30 13.74
N GLY A 211 2.53 -13.12 14.13
CA GLY A 211 2.44 -11.90 13.33
C GLY A 211 3.57 -10.94 13.62
N TRP A 212 3.72 -9.95 12.73
CA TRP A 212 4.71 -8.89 12.83
C TRP A 212 4.08 -7.54 12.52
N VAL A 213 4.61 -6.51 13.16
CA VAL A 213 4.32 -5.11 12.84
C VAL A 213 5.61 -4.37 12.60
N VAL A 214 5.58 -3.44 11.66
CA VAL A 214 6.73 -2.58 11.31
C VAL A 214 6.35 -1.11 11.47
N GLY A 215 7.33 -0.25 11.77
CA GLY A 215 7.04 1.16 11.99
C GLY A 215 8.27 2.05 12.01
N LEU A 216 8.16 3.17 12.73
CA LEU A 216 9.21 4.17 12.83
C LEU A 216 10.47 3.61 13.50
N ASP A 217 11.58 4.34 13.36
CA ASP A 217 12.89 4.03 13.96
C ASP A 217 13.43 2.63 13.62
N GLY A 218 13.02 2.07 12.47
CA GLY A 218 13.41 0.73 12.04
C GLY A 218 12.86 -0.38 12.94
N MET A 219 11.84 -0.09 13.73
CA MET A 219 11.30 -1.05 14.69
C MET A 219 10.45 -2.11 14.00
N ILE A 220 10.68 -3.36 14.42
CA ILE A 220 9.85 -4.51 14.10
C ILE A 220 9.54 -5.24 15.38
N LEU A 221 8.26 -5.53 15.62
CA LEU A 221 7.83 -6.35 16.74
C LEU A 221 7.12 -7.60 16.22
N GLN A 222 7.31 -8.70 16.94
CA GLN A 222 6.69 -10.00 16.66
C GLN A 222 5.76 -10.39 17.81
N THR A 223 4.60 -10.93 17.48
CA THR A 223 3.78 -11.75 18.38
C THR A 223 3.91 -13.23 18.05
N ARG A 224 3.78 -14.09 19.08
CA ARG A 224 3.72 -15.55 18.98
C ARG A 224 2.53 -16.13 19.70
N ASP A 225 1.64 -15.28 20.18
CA ASP A 225 0.45 -15.64 20.96
C ASP A 225 -0.80 -14.88 20.46
N GLY A 226 -0.77 -14.51 19.17
CA GLY A 226 -1.91 -13.92 18.51
C GLY A 226 -2.20 -12.48 18.93
N GLY A 227 -1.17 -11.70 19.24
CA GLY A 227 -1.28 -10.30 19.58
C GLY A 227 -1.48 -10.02 21.08
N GLN A 228 -1.39 -11.05 21.95
CA GLN A 228 -1.48 -10.86 23.41
C GLN A 228 -0.16 -10.32 23.99
N SER A 229 0.96 -10.65 23.38
CA SER A 229 2.25 -10.04 23.72
C SER A 229 3.12 -9.79 22.49
N TRP A 230 4.05 -8.85 22.61
CA TRP A 230 4.91 -8.42 21.53
C TRP A 230 6.36 -8.33 21.96
N GLN A 231 7.27 -8.78 21.11
CA GLN A 231 8.70 -8.76 21.33
C GLN A 231 9.39 -8.01 20.20
N THR A 232 10.26 -7.05 20.54
CA THR A 232 11.06 -6.34 19.55
C THR A 232 12.09 -7.27 18.92
N GLU A 233 12.14 -7.32 17.60
CA GLU A 233 13.19 -7.99 16.84
C GLU A 233 14.31 -7.01 16.49
N ARG A 234 15.55 -7.52 16.39
CA ARG A 234 16.71 -6.70 16.05
C ARG A 234 16.74 -6.40 14.56
N THR A 235 16.87 -5.13 14.22
CA THR A 235 17.06 -4.65 12.85
C THR A 235 18.39 -3.93 12.70
N PRO A 236 19.01 -3.92 11.51
CA PRO A 236 20.28 -3.21 11.27
C PRO A 236 20.09 -1.72 10.94
N VAL A 237 18.86 -1.21 10.92
CA VAL A 237 18.50 0.14 10.46
C VAL A 237 17.72 0.90 11.53
N ALA A 238 17.80 2.23 11.47
CA ALA A 238 16.90 3.13 12.21
C ALA A 238 15.95 3.92 11.28
N ALA A 239 15.97 3.62 9.98
CA ALA A 239 15.08 4.24 9.02
C ALA A 239 13.64 3.71 9.23
N PRO A 240 12.60 4.55 9.07
CA PRO A 240 11.21 4.11 9.12
C PRO A 240 10.93 2.96 8.14
N LEU A 241 10.12 2.00 8.57
CA LEU A 241 9.64 0.88 7.78
C LEU A 241 8.15 1.08 7.49
N TYR A 242 7.75 0.97 6.23
CA TYR A 242 6.40 1.30 5.75
C TYR A 242 5.62 0.12 5.23
N GLY A 243 6.29 -1.00 4.95
CA GLY A 243 5.67 -2.20 4.41
C GLY A 243 6.30 -3.47 4.93
N ILE A 244 5.52 -4.54 4.91
CA ILE A 244 5.96 -5.90 5.22
C ILE A 244 5.30 -6.86 4.24
N ALA A 245 6.05 -7.81 3.70
CA ALA A 245 5.56 -8.82 2.77
C ALA A 245 6.05 -10.21 3.19
N ASP A 246 5.18 -11.20 3.10
CA ASP A 246 5.52 -12.61 3.27
C ASP A 246 5.56 -13.29 1.90
N THR A 247 6.64 -14.02 1.65
CA THR A 247 6.93 -14.69 0.37
C THR A 247 7.39 -16.11 0.63
N SER A 248 7.53 -16.90 -0.42
CA SER A 248 8.09 -18.26 -0.32
C SER A 248 9.53 -18.28 0.22
N ALA A 249 10.29 -17.18 0.03
CA ALA A 249 11.63 -16.99 0.57
C ALA A 249 11.66 -16.45 2.01
N GLY A 250 10.51 -16.05 2.57
CA GLY A 250 10.37 -15.52 3.92
C GLY A 250 9.82 -14.09 3.97
N LEU A 251 9.98 -13.44 5.12
CA LEU A 251 9.49 -12.09 5.36
C LEU A 251 10.48 -11.03 4.88
N PHE A 252 9.93 -9.99 4.28
CA PHE A 252 10.64 -8.77 3.89
C PHE A 252 9.97 -7.55 4.51
N ALA A 253 10.79 -6.59 4.97
CA ALA A 253 10.31 -5.28 5.41
C ALA A 253 10.92 -4.18 4.54
N LEU A 254 10.12 -3.17 4.21
CA LEU A 254 10.48 -2.11 3.29
C LEU A 254 10.34 -0.75 3.96
N GLY A 255 11.18 0.20 3.58
CA GLY A 255 11.14 1.51 4.24
C GLY A 255 11.85 2.62 3.51
N GLU A 256 12.20 3.63 4.29
CA GLU A 256 12.85 4.85 3.85
C GLU A 256 14.25 4.58 3.27
N ASN A 257 14.69 5.44 2.33
CA ASN A 257 16.00 5.38 1.68
C ASN A 257 16.27 4.05 0.94
N GLY A 258 15.23 3.45 0.34
CA GLY A 258 15.36 2.20 -0.40
C GLY A 258 15.63 0.99 0.50
N THR A 259 15.32 1.09 1.77
CA THR A 259 15.54 0.00 2.73
C THR A 259 14.72 -1.22 2.35
N VAL A 260 15.39 -2.36 2.21
CA VAL A 260 14.80 -3.70 2.10
C VAL A 260 15.50 -4.60 3.09
N LEU A 261 14.75 -5.18 4.01
CA LEU A 261 15.25 -6.14 4.99
C LEU A 261 14.63 -7.51 4.72
N SER A 262 15.41 -8.56 4.89
CA SER A 262 14.92 -9.95 4.92
C SER A 262 15.04 -10.51 6.33
N ARG A 263 14.07 -11.35 6.74
CA ARG A 263 14.09 -11.98 8.04
C ARG A 263 14.88 -13.29 8.00
N GLY A 264 16.09 -13.26 8.58
CA GLY A 264 16.87 -14.46 8.85
C GLY A 264 16.33 -15.26 10.05
N ALA A 265 17.08 -16.28 10.48
CA ALA A 265 16.66 -17.17 11.57
C ALA A 265 16.54 -16.44 12.93
N GLU A 266 17.43 -15.47 13.21
CA GLU A 266 17.52 -14.80 14.52
C GLU A 266 17.38 -13.27 14.45
N ARG A 267 17.51 -12.69 13.28
CA ARG A 267 17.50 -11.21 13.08
C ARG A 267 17.11 -10.84 11.67
N TRP A 268 16.80 -9.57 11.49
CA TRP A 268 16.62 -8.97 10.18
C TRP A 268 17.97 -8.56 9.60
N GLU A 269 18.17 -8.77 8.31
CA GLU A 269 19.38 -8.45 7.56
C GLU A 269 19.04 -7.60 6.35
N GLN A 270 19.91 -6.65 6.02
CA GLN A 270 19.69 -5.80 4.85
C GLN A 270 19.93 -6.61 3.57
N VAL A 271 18.99 -6.54 2.65
CA VAL A 271 19.13 -7.12 1.31
C VAL A 271 20.03 -6.23 0.48
N ASP A 272 20.94 -6.85 -0.29
CA ASP A 272 21.77 -6.11 -1.25
C ASP A 272 20.88 -5.66 -2.43
N ALA A 273 20.50 -4.39 -2.39
CA ALA A 273 19.64 -3.76 -3.38
C ALA A 273 20.31 -2.47 -3.89
N PRO A 274 19.97 -1.97 -5.09
CA PRO A 274 20.47 -0.69 -5.56
C PRO A 274 20.18 0.42 -4.55
N ALA A 275 21.14 1.35 -4.38
CA ALA A 275 20.94 2.51 -3.51
C ALA A 275 19.86 3.42 -4.11
N LEU A 276 18.69 3.44 -3.49
CA LEU A 276 17.52 4.21 -3.92
C LEU A 276 17.21 5.26 -2.84
N PRO A 277 17.37 6.56 -3.12
CA PRO A 277 17.03 7.62 -2.16
C PRO A 277 15.50 7.90 -2.18
N VAL A 278 14.71 6.86 -2.03
CA VAL A 278 13.25 6.88 -2.08
C VAL A 278 12.68 5.99 -0.97
N TRP A 279 11.44 6.25 -0.60
CA TRP A 279 10.69 5.34 0.25
C TRP A 279 10.18 4.14 -0.57
N LEU A 280 10.18 2.96 0.05
CA LEU A 280 9.55 1.74 -0.45
C LEU A 280 8.41 1.37 0.50
N ARG A 281 7.26 0.99 -0.04
CA ARG A 281 6.08 0.70 0.78
C ARG A 281 5.46 -0.67 0.52
N SER A 282 5.55 -1.18 -0.68
CA SER A 282 4.90 -2.43 -1.05
C SER A 282 5.87 -3.36 -1.75
N ALA A 283 5.72 -4.66 -1.48
CA ALA A 283 6.42 -5.72 -2.18
C ALA A 283 5.50 -6.93 -2.34
N ALA A 284 5.73 -7.67 -3.43
CA ALA A 284 5.04 -8.92 -3.70
C ALA A 284 5.97 -9.90 -4.40
N GLU A 285 5.77 -11.20 -4.18
CA GLU A 285 6.49 -12.23 -4.90
C GLU A 285 5.93 -12.40 -6.30
N GLN A 286 6.81 -12.45 -7.29
CA GLN A 286 6.46 -12.72 -8.67
C GLN A 286 6.51 -14.22 -8.97
N ALA A 287 5.82 -14.66 -10.02
CA ALA A 287 5.90 -16.05 -10.49
C ALA A 287 7.34 -16.52 -10.81
N SER A 288 8.24 -15.58 -11.16
CA SER A 288 9.67 -15.85 -11.33
C SER A 288 10.41 -16.21 -10.05
N GLY A 289 9.81 -16.01 -8.86
CA GLY A 289 10.45 -16.12 -7.55
C GLY A 289 11.30 -14.90 -7.18
N GLU A 290 11.13 -13.76 -7.86
CA GLU A 290 11.76 -12.49 -7.51
C GLU A 290 10.80 -11.64 -6.67
N LEU A 291 11.34 -10.72 -5.88
CA LEU A 291 10.56 -9.74 -5.13
C LEU A 291 10.33 -8.50 -5.98
N LEU A 292 9.09 -8.23 -6.37
CA LEU A 292 8.71 -6.96 -6.95
C LEU A 292 8.57 -5.94 -5.81
N ILE A 293 9.26 -4.80 -5.91
CA ILE A 293 9.19 -3.71 -4.92
C ILE A 293 8.67 -2.44 -5.56
N ALA A 294 7.95 -1.63 -4.80
CA ALA A 294 7.38 -0.37 -5.26
C ALA A 294 7.52 0.75 -4.23
N GLY A 295 7.58 1.99 -4.74
CA GLY A 295 7.69 3.18 -3.90
C GLY A 295 7.69 4.50 -4.66
N GLY A 296 8.32 5.49 -4.06
CA GLY A 296 8.42 6.85 -4.60
C GLY A 296 9.22 6.94 -5.89
N ASN A 297 9.03 8.07 -6.60
CA ASN A 297 9.77 8.44 -7.81
C ASN A 297 9.71 7.38 -8.93
N GLY A 298 8.56 6.71 -9.09
CA GLY A 298 8.36 5.67 -10.09
C GLY A 298 9.17 4.40 -9.83
N THR A 299 9.56 4.16 -8.61
CA THR A 299 10.28 2.93 -8.27
C THR A 299 9.34 1.73 -8.38
N LEU A 300 9.61 0.87 -9.34
CA LEU A 300 8.93 -0.41 -9.57
C LEU A 300 9.95 -1.35 -10.21
N MET A 301 10.48 -2.28 -9.43
CA MET A 301 11.58 -3.14 -9.88
C MET A 301 11.60 -4.50 -9.19
N SER A 302 12.18 -5.49 -9.87
CA SER A 302 12.38 -6.82 -9.33
C SER A 302 13.74 -6.93 -8.64
N LEU A 303 13.77 -7.59 -7.51
CA LEU A 303 14.99 -7.97 -6.78
C LEU A 303 15.06 -9.50 -6.70
N PRO A 304 16.23 -10.10 -6.99
CA PRO A 304 16.42 -11.52 -6.75
C PRO A 304 16.37 -11.80 -5.24
N ILE A 305 15.58 -12.79 -4.83
CA ILE A 305 15.52 -13.29 -3.45
C ILE A 305 16.06 -14.71 -3.41
N GLN A 306 17.00 -14.97 -2.49
CA GLN A 306 17.65 -16.27 -2.31
C GLN A 306 17.30 -16.84 -0.95
#